data_d6fbe73ce58ad800a6dc4e8900404acf
#
_entry.id   d6fbe73ce58ad800a6dc4e8900404acf
#
_cell.length_a   1.000
_cell.length_b   1.000
_cell.length_c   1.000
_cell.angle_alpha   90.00
_cell.angle_beta   90.00
_cell.angle_gamma   90.00
#
_symmetry.space_group_name_H-M   'P 1'
#
loop_
_entity.id
_entity.type
_entity.pdbx_description
1 polymer ?
#
loop_
_entity_poly.entity_id
_entity_poly.type
_entity_poly.pdbx_seq_one_letter_code
_entity_poly.pdbx_strand_id
1 'polypeptide(L)'
;MREKIMHYIKKYFRRKYLFWRYNHNYKSGKPIYLNRTDRGFGFTFRVAIDSLSEYTPILVPTNITRNRVAYEICKAGQLGLGPTLTEKYANDNLVITPNTNLRGKKIPFILVDNSCTEKDVSNFLNNNPMIRIKNGFITKVFR
;
A
#
# COMPACT_ATOMS: atom_id res chain seq x y z
N MET A 1 -9.83 29.42 16.07
CA MET A 1 -9.67 29.48 14.60
C MET A 1 -8.22 29.34 14.15
N ARG A 2 -7.30 30.03 14.79
CA ARG A 2 -5.86 29.98 14.51
C ARG A 2 -5.26 28.56 14.61
N GLU A 3 -5.65 27.83 15.65
CA GLU A 3 -5.16 26.46 15.88
C GLU A 3 -5.62 25.47 14.82
N LYS A 4 -6.87 25.58 14.34
CA LYS A 4 -7.40 24.75 13.27
C LYS A 4 -6.67 24.98 11.94
N ILE A 5 -6.39 26.25 11.61
CA ILE A 5 -5.66 26.60 10.39
C ILE A 5 -4.25 26.04 10.43
N MET A 6 -3.55 26.19 11.56
CA MET A 6 -2.21 25.62 11.75
C MET A 6 -2.20 24.10 11.65
N HIS A 7 -3.23 23.44 12.17
CA HIS A 7 -3.38 21.99 12.06
C HIS A 7 -3.52 21.55 10.60
N TYR A 8 -4.36 22.23 9.80
CA TYR A 8 -4.52 21.93 8.37
C TYR A 8 -3.25 22.17 7.58
N ILE A 9 -2.52 23.23 7.86
CA ILE A 9 -1.25 23.55 7.22
C ILE A 9 -0.21 22.46 7.50
N LYS A 10 -0.08 22.03 8.76
CA LYS A 10 0.82 20.94 9.16
C LYS A 10 0.48 19.62 8.45
N LYS A 11 -0.82 19.28 8.39
CA LYS A 11 -1.28 18.08 7.68
C LYS A 11 -0.95 18.13 6.19
N TYR A 12 -1.16 19.29 5.57
CA TYR A 12 -0.88 19.48 4.15
C TYR A 12 0.60 19.23 3.84
N PHE A 13 1.52 19.83 4.60
CA PHE A 13 2.96 19.62 4.40
C PHE A 13 3.39 18.20 4.75
N ARG A 14 2.81 17.61 5.79
CA ARG A 14 3.08 16.22 6.15
C ARG A 14 2.68 15.27 5.04
N ARG A 15 1.50 15.45 4.45
CA ARG A 15 1.03 14.67 3.31
C ARG A 15 1.97 14.79 2.12
N LYS A 16 2.35 16.02 1.76
CA LYS A 16 3.29 16.25 0.65
C LYS A 16 4.65 15.61 0.91
N TYR A 17 5.16 15.72 2.12
CA TYR A 17 6.41 15.10 2.50
C TYR A 17 6.37 13.58 2.37
N LEU A 18 5.29 12.94 2.82
CA LEU A 18 5.14 11.49 2.75
C LEU A 18 5.01 11.01 1.30
N PHE A 19 4.27 11.72 0.45
CA PHE A 19 4.21 11.41 -0.99
C PHE A 19 5.55 11.61 -1.67
N TRP A 20 6.28 12.65 -1.31
CA TRP A 20 7.63 12.86 -1.81
C TRP A 20 8.55 11.69 -1.42
N ARG A 21 8.51 11.27 -0.16
CA ARG A 21 9.26 10.09 0.29
C ARG A 21 8.87 8.85 -0.49
N TYR A 22 7.58 8.62 -0.70
CA TYR A 22 7.09 7.48 -1.47
C TYR A 22 7.64 7.49 -2.89
N ASN A 23 7.60 8.62 -3.56
CA ASN A 23 8.12 8.76 -4.92
C ASN A 23 9.62 8.47 -5.04
N HIS A 24 10.39 8.71 -3.96
CA HIS A 24 11.84 8.50 -3.92
C HIS A 24 12.25 7.21 -3.21
N ASN A 25 11.29 6.39 -2.79
CA ASN A 25 11.55 5.17 -2.03
C ASN A 25 11.62 3.91 -2.90
N TYR A 26 11.66 4.07 -4.19
CA TYR A 26 11.58 2.97 -5.15
C TYR A 26 12.68 1.93 -4.93
N LYS A 27 12.27 0.66 -4.82
CA LYS A 27 13.18 -0.49 -4.59
C LYS A 27 14.07 -0.39 -3.35
N SER A 28 13.64 0.39 -2.35
CA SER A 28 14.43 0.51 -1.11
C SER A 28 14.45 -0.78 -0.28
N GLY A 29 13.47 -1.66 -0.49
CA GLY A 29 13.28 -2.86 0.33
C GLY A 29 12.57 -2.59 1.65
N LYS A 30 12.19 -1.34 1.93
CA LYS A 30 11.55 -0.94 3.19
C LYS A 30 10.33 -0.06 2.93
N PRO A 31 9.20 -0.32 3.61
CA PRO A 31 8.06 0.58 3.55
C PRO A 31 8.31 1.85 4.37
N ILE A 32 7.51 2.88 4.09
CA ILE A 32 7.55 4.14 4.84
C ILE A 32 6.68 4.01 6.08
N TYR A 33 7.22 4.39 7.23
CA TYR A 33 6.52 4.33 8.52
C TYR A 33 5.59 5.53 8.67
N LEU A 34 4.32 5.25 8.95
CA LEU A 34 3.29 6.26 9.19
C LEU A 34 2.93 6.33 10.67
N ASN A 35 2.63 7.54 11.13
CA ASN A 35 2.03 7.77 12.45
C ASN A 35 0.52 7.55 12.36
N ARG A 36 -0.15 7.33 13.50
CA ARG A 36 -1.62 7.19 13.55
C ARG A 36 -2.35 8.40 12.98
N THR A 37 -1.75 9.57 13.08
CA THR A 37 -2.31 10.83 12.59
C THR A 37 -2.19 11.00 11.07
N ASP A 38 -1.44 10.15 10.39
CA ASP A 38 -1.21 10.23 8.94
C ASP A 38 -2.31 9.53 8.12
N ARG A 39 -3.50 9.34 8.68
CA ARG A 39 -4.63 8.69 7.99
C ARG A 39 -5.39 9.67 7.10
N GLY A 40 -6.08 9.13 6.09
CA GLY A 40 -6.95 9.91 5.23
C GLY A 40 -6.23 10.72 4.16
N PHE A 41 -4.98 10.39 3.83
CA PHE A 41 -4.19 11.11 2.83
C PHE A 41 -4.26 10.52 1.42
N GLY A 42 -5.01 9.44 1.23
CA GLY A 42 -5.11 8.79 -0.08
C GLY A 42 -3.96 7.86 -0.41
N PHE A 43 -3.24 7.35 0.58
CA PHE A 43 -2.11 6.44 0.37
C PHE A 43 -2.52 5.12 -0.27
N THR A 44 -3.67 4.55 0.14
CA THR A 44 -4.18 3.31 -0.45
C THR A 44 -4.41 3.48 -1.95
N PHE A 45 -5.00 4.59 -2.37
CA PHE A 45 -5.25 4.86 -3.78
C PHE A 45 -3.94 5.02 -4.56
N ARG A 46 -2.93 5.69 -3.99
CA ARG A 46 -1.63 5.85 -4.63
C ARG A 46 -0.92 4.51 -4.84
N VAL A 47 -0.94 3.65 -3.82
CA VAL A 47 -0.37 2.30 -3.92
C VAL A 47 -1.15 1.48 -4.95
N ALA A 48 -2.48 1.62 -5.00
CA ALA A 48 -3.32 0.96 -5.98
C ALA A 48 -2.98 1.37 -7.42
N ILE A 49 -2.71 2.65 -7.67
CA ILE A 49 -2.26 3.13 -8.98
C ILE A 49 -0.97 2.43 -9.40
N ASP A 50 0.00 2.36 -8.50
CA ASP A 50 1.30 1.74 -8.80
C ASP A 50 1.17 0.23 -8.99
N SER A 51 0.33 -0.43 -8.19
CA SER A 51 0.02 -1.85 -8.38
C SER A 51 -0.54 -2.13 -9.77
N LEU A 52 -1.49 -1.31 -10.20
CA LEU A 52 -2.13 -1.47 -11.50
C LEU A 52 -1.15 -1.21 -12.65
N SER A 53 -0.38 -0.12 -12.59
CA SER A 53 0.52 0.27 -13.67
C SER A 53 1.74 -0.66 -13.79
N GLU A 54 2.22 -1.21 -12.68
CA GLU A 54 3.40 -2.08 -12.65
C GLU A 54 3.06 -3.55 -12.54
N TYR A 55 1.78 -3.88 -12.40
CA TYR A 55 1.28 -5.24 -12.16
C TYR A 55 1.99 -5.90 -10.98
N THR A 56 2.03 -5.20 -9.86
CA THR A 56 2.70 -5.62 -8.62
C THR A 56 1.68 -5.81 -7.52
N PRO A 57 1.60 -6.99 -6.85
CA PRO A 57 0.62 -7.22 -5.80
C PRO A 57 0.81 -6.31 -4.59
N ILE A 58 -0.30 -6.01 -3.91
CA ILE A 58 -0.33 -5.22 -2.67
C ILE A 58 -0.59 -6.15 -1.49
N LEU A 59 0.25 -6.06 -0.47
CA LEU A 59 0.03 -6.74 0.81
C LEU A 59 -0.97 -5.95 1.65
N VAL A 60 -1.99 -6.64 2.14
CA VAL A 60 -3.01 -6.10 3.06
C VAL A 60 -3.11 -7.02 4.29
N PRO A 61 -3.52 -6.50 5.47
CA PRO A 61 -3.49 -7.31 6.69
C PRO A 61 -4.63 -8.33 6.80
N THR A 62 -5.79 -8.06 6.22
CA THR A 62 -7.00 -8.88 6.39
C THR A 62 -7.81 -8.97 5.10
N ASN A 63 -8.74 -9.94 5.05
CA ASN A 63 -9.67 -10.09 3.92
C ASN A 63 -10.63 -8.89 3.77
N ILE A 64 -10.96 -8.21 4.86
CA ILE A 64 -11.81 -7.01 4.82
C ILE A 64 -11.08 -5.88 4.06
N THR A 65 -9.84 -5.63 4.41
CA THR A 65 -9.00 -4.64 3.72
C THR A 65 -8.74 -5.04 2.28
N ARG A 66 -8.65 -6.33 1.99
CA ARG A 66 -8.47 -6.89 0.66
C ARG A 66 -9.51 -6.38 -0.33
N ASN A 67 -10.79 -6.45 0.04
CA ASN A 67 -11.88 -6.00 -0.83
C ASN A 67 -11.81 -4.49 -1.10
N ARG A 68 -11.47 -3.71 -0.09
CA ARG A 68 -11.32 -2.25 -0.22
C ARG A 68 -10.19 -1.88 -1.17
N VAL A 69 -9.05 -2.55 -1.07
CA VAL A 69 -7.90 -2.29 -1.94
C VAL A 69 -8.20 -2.73 -3.38
N ALA A 70 -8.86 -3.88 -3.56
CA ALA A 70 -9.29 -4.32 -4.89
C ALA A 70 -10.22 -3.29 -5.55
N TYR A 71 -11.14 -2.70 -4.78
CA TYR A 71 -11.99 -1.61 -5.26
C TYR A 71 -11.17 -0.39 -5.71
N GLU A 72 -10.16 0.01 -4.94
CA GLU A 72 -9.30 1.14 -5.31
C GLU A 72 -8.49 0.87 -6.58
N ILE A 73 -8.04 -0.35 -6.79
CA ILE A 73 -7.35 -0.76 -8.02
C ILE A 73 -8.31 -0.65 -9.22
N CYS A 74 -9.53 -1.17 -9.06
CA CYS A 74 -10.56 -1.10 -10.09
C CYS A 74 -10.89 0.36 -10.44
N LYS A 75 -11.05 1.21 -9.44
CA LYS A 75 -11.31 2.64 -9.60
C LYS A 75 -10.18 3.34 -10.35
N ALA A 76 -8.92 3.02 -10.05
CA ALA A 76 -7.77 3.57 -10.76
C ALA A 76 -7.84 3.25 -12.26
N GLY A 77 -8.19 2.02 -12.63
CA GLY A 77 -8.37 1.62 -14.01
C GLY A 77 -9.50 2.37 -14.70
N GLN A 78 -10.63 2.56 -14.01
CA GLN A 78 -11.77 3.32 -14.54
C GLN A 78 -11.43 4.80 -14.78
N LEU A 79 -10.49 5.34 -14.03
CA LEU A 79 -10.00 6.71 -14.20
C LEU A 79 -8.90 6.84 -15.26
N GLY A 80 -8.59 5.76 -15.97
CA GLY A 80 -7.58 5.78 -17.04
C GLY A 80 -6.14 5.74 -16.58
N LEU A 81 -5.90 5.35 -15.31
CA LEU A 81 -4.55 5.31 -14.73
C LEU A 81 -3.84 3.95 -14.95
N GLY A 82 -4.46 3.07 -15.71
CA GLY A 82 -3.95 1.76 -16.04
C GLY A 82 -5.02 0.92 -16.72
N PRO A 83 -4.80 -0.40 -16.93
CA PRO A 83 -5.80 -1.26 -17.54
C PRO A 83 -7.07 -1.36 -16.70
N THR A 84 -8.21 -1.49 -17.34
CA THR A 84 -9.49 -1.69 -16.68
C THR A 84 -9.62 -3.14 -16.24
N LEU A 85 -9.66 -3.37 -14.93
CA LEU A 85 -9.82 -4.69 -14.33
C LEU A 85 -11.15 -4.78 -13.59
N THR A 86 -11.69 -6.00 -13.50
CA THR A 86 -12.81 -6.25 -12.60
C THR A 86 -12.30 -6.28 -11.16
N GLU A 87 -13.18 -5.99 -10.21
CA GLU A 87 -12.84 -6.04 -8.80
C GLU A 87 -12.41 -7.45 -8.38
N LYS A 88 -13.09 -8.48 -8.91
CA LYS A 88 -12.72 -9.88 -8.66
C LYS A 88 -11.31 -10.20 -9.18
N TYR A 89 -10.98 -9.77 -10.38
CA TYR A 89 -9.65 -10.02 -10.95
C TYR A 89 -8.56 -9.34 -10.12
N ALA A 90 -8.77 -8.09 -9.74
CA ALA A 90 -7.83 -7.37 -8.89
C ALA A 90 -7.66 -8.06 -7.53
N ASN A 91 -8.76 -8.50 -6.92
CA ASN A 91 -8.72 -9.22 -5.65
C ASN A 91 -7.94 -10.53 -5.76
N ASP A 92 -8.16 -11.29 -6.83
CA ASP A 92 -7.54 -12.60 -7.00
C ASP A 92 -6.05 -12.52 -7.40
N ASN A 93 -5.64 -11.46 -8.09
CA ASN A 93 -4.31 -11.38 -8.71
C ASN A 93 -3.39 -10.29 -8.15
N LEU A 94 -3.94 -9.21 -7.61
CA LEU A 94 -3.16 -8.03 -7.18
C LEU A 94 -3.27 -7.73 -5.70
N VAL A 95 -3.98 -8.53 -4.91
CA VAL A 95 -4.11 -8.31 -3.46
C VAL A 95 -3.78 -9.59 -2.73
N ILE A 96 -2.86 -9.51 -1.78
CA ILE A 96 -2.38 -10.65 -1.00
C ILE A 96 -2.41 -10.34 0.50
N THR A 97 -2.46 -11.39 1.30
CA THR A 97 -2.45 -11.30 2.77
C THR A 97 -1.17 -11.93 3.34
N PRO A 98 -0.83 -11.70 4.63
CA PRO A 98 0.40 -12.26 5.21
C PRO A 98 0.50 -13.78 5.14
N ASN A 99 -0.63 -14.49 5.07
CA ASN A 99 -0.64 -15.95 4.99
C ASN A 99 -0.52 -16.48 3.56
N THR A 100 -0.49 -15.60 2.55
CA THR A 100 -0.37 -16.00 1.16
C THR A 100 1.02 -16.56 0.88
N ASN A 101 1.08 -17.72 0.24
CA ASN A 101 2.33 -18.31 -0.23
C ASN A 101 2.41 -18.19 -1.75
N LEU A 102 3.44 -17.51 -2.23
CA LEU A 102 3.65 -17.24 -3.65
C LEU A 102 4.70 -18.16 -4.28
N ARG A 103 4.98 -19.31 -3.67
CA ARG A 103 5.91 -20.30 -4.24
C ARG A 103 5.50 -20.70 -5.66
N GLY A 104 6.48 -20.77 -6.54
CA GLY A 104 6.25 -21.12 -7.93
C GLY A 104 5.72 -20.00 -8.81
N LYS A 105 5.38 -18.84 -8.23
CA LYS A 105 5.01 -17.65 -8.97
C LYS A 105 6.22 -16.75 -9.15
N LYS A 106 6.39 -16.20 -10.35
CA LYS A 106 7.49 -15.27 -10.64
C LYS A 106 7.12 -13.85 -10.22
N ILE A 107 7.01 -13.63 -8.92
CA ILE A 107 6.70 -12.31 -8.33
C ILE A 107 7.90 -11.89 -7.47
N PRO A 108 8.77 -11.00 -7.98
CA PRO A 108 9.96 -10.60 -7.22
C PRO A 108 9.68 -9.53 -6.17
N PHE A 109 8.63 -8.72 -6.36
CA PHE A 109 8.35 -7.56 -5.51
C PHE A 109 6.88 -7.48 -5.14
N ILE A 110 6.63 -6.84 -3.98
CA ILE A 110 5.28 -6.45 -3.54
C ILE A 110 5.25 -4.99 -3.11
N LEU A 111 4.05 -4.42 -3.12
CA LEU A 111 3.75 -3.15 -2.48
C LEU A 111 3.06 -3.42 -1.14
N VAL A 112 3.10 -2.47 -0.22
CA VAL A 112 2.51 -2.61 1.11
C VAL A 112 1.47 -1.51 1.33
N ASP A 113 0.23 -1.89 1.68
CA ASP A 113 -0.83 -0.94 2.01
C ASP A 113 -0.62 -0.36 3.42
N ASN A 114 -1.05 0.89 3.60
CA ASN A 114 -0.89 1.61 4.87
C ASN A 114 -1.66 1.02 6.06
N SER A 115 -2.55 0.07 5.82
CA SER A 115 -3.24 -0.67 6.88
C SER A 115 -2.37 -1.76 7.52
N CYS A 116 -1.28 -2.14 6.87
CA CYS A 116 -0.35 -3.15 7.39
C CYS A 116 0.48 -2.61 8.55
N THR A 117 0.81 -3.52 9.47
CA THR A 117 1.79 -3.30 10.53
C THR A 117 3.11 -3.98 10.16
N GLU A 118 4.14 -3.69 10.94
CA GLU A 118 5.44 -4.34 10.78
C GLU A 118 5.35 -5.87 10.94
N LYS A 119 4.47 -6.34 11.84
CA LYS A 119 4.20 -7.75 12.03
C LYS A 119 3.60 -8.41 10.79
N ASP A 120 2.66 -7.74 10.11
CA ASP A 120 2.06 -8.25 8.88
C ASP A 120 3.12 -8.46 7.81
N VAL A 121 4.01 -7.48 7.63
CA VAL A 121 5.10 -7.55 6.67
C VAL A 121 6.08 -8.66 7.00
N SER A 122 6.48 -8.78 8.27
CA SER A 122 7.38 -9.83 8.73
C SER A 122 6.80 -11.23 8.50
N ASN A 123 5.52 -11.43 8.82
CA ASN A 123 4.85 -12.71 8.61
C ASN A 123 4.81 -13.07 7.13
N PHE A 124 4.52 -12.11 6.25
CA PHE A 124 4.51 -12.36 4.82
C PHE A 124 5.90 -12.74 4.30
N LEU A 125 6.94 -11.99 4.69
CA LEU A 125 8.31 -12.24 4.23
C LEU A 125 8.86 -13.56 4.77
N ASN A 126 8.46 -13.99 5.99
CA ASN A 126 8.82 -15.28 6.52
C ASN A 126 8.24 -16.44 5.69
N ASN A 127 7.02 -16.25 5.16
CA ASN A 127 6.39 -17.22 4.26
C ASN A 127 6.92 -17.15 2.83
N ASN A 128 7.52 -16.01 2.44
CA ASN A 128 7.96 -15.74 1.07
C ASN A 128 9.35 -15.07 1.08
N PRO A 129 10.41 -15.79 1.51
CA PRO A 129 11.73 -15.17 1.74
C PRO A 129 12.43 -14.64 0.49
N MET A 130 12.00 -15.07 -0.70
CA MET A 130 12.59 -14.60 -1.96
C MET A 130 11.95 -13.31 -2.49
N ILE A 131 10.87 -12.86 -1.87
CA ILE A 131 10.15 -11.65 -2.30
C ILE A 131 10.68 -10.43 -1.55
N ARG A 132 10.78 -9.32 -2.23
CA ARG A 132 11.23 -8.03 -1.67
C ARG A 132 10.13 -7.00 -1.70
N ILE A 133 10.18 -6.06 -0.77
CA ILE A 133 9.29 -4.90 -0.78
C ILE A 133 9.83 -3.89 -1.78
N LYS A 134 8.98 -3.50 -2.72
CA LYS A 134 9.31 -2.48 -3.69
C LYS A 134 9.08 -1.08 -3.12
N ASN A 135 7.93 -0.90 -2.49
CA ASN A 135 7.51 0.37 -1.91
C ASN A 135 6.26 0.14 -1.04
N GLY A 136 5.81 1.17 -0.37
CA GLY A 136 4.57 1.13 0.39
C GLY A 136 4.65 1.88 1.70
N PHE A 137 3.64 1.66 2.52
CA PHE A 137 3.50 2.30 3.83
C PHE A 137 3.13 1.27 4.88
N ILE A 138 3.62 1.46 6.09
CA ILE A 138 3.15 0.70 7.25
C ILE A 138 2.80 1.66 8.38
N THR A 139 1.77 1.30 9.14
CA THR A 139 1.36 2.08 10.30
C THR A 139 2.11 1.58 11.53
N LYS A 140 2.74 2.50 12.26
CA LYS A 140 3.36 2.19 13.54
C LYS A 140 2.29 1.84 14.55
N VAL A 141 2.49 0.72 15.24
CA VAL A 141 1.67 0.31 16.38
C VAL A 141 2.45 0.67 17.64
N PHE A 142 1.94 1.62 18.39
CA PHE A 142 2.47 1.92 19.72
C PHE A 142 1.81 0.98 20.72
N ARG A 143 2.63 0.26 21.47
CA ARG A 143 2.16 -0.49 22.61
C ARG A 143 2.25 0.35 23.88
#